data_73284cba4523c105fa546cfec1023515
#
_entry.id   73284cba4523c105fa546cfec1023515
#
_cell.length_a   1.000
_cell.length_b   1.000
_cell.length_c   1.000
_cell.angle_alpha   90.00
_cell.angle_beta   90.00
_cell.angle_gamma   90.00
#
_symmetry.space_group_name_H-M   'P 1'
#
loop_
_entity.id
_entity.type
_entity.pdbx_description
1 polymer ?
#
loop_
_entity_poly.entity_id
_entity_poly.type
_entity_poly.pdbx_seq_one_letter_code
_entity_poly.pdbx_strand_id
1 'polypeptide(L)'
;MPRMTARKKQAMEMRAKIQNAALDLFDREGFDNVSMAEIAEASGCSVGNIYNYFRSKDELAIQLTDHVDAAYDELEAAYRQDGAATAMEKLLDFVGQSLLISSREAVLYTTFIHSMKYPQQGILKIKEQRTYFRLLRALIEACQEEGSLPGDRDPAEIRAKLVTIHRGELLEWKICEGAYALAEDGRALAAAYLRGIGGNVPAGIAD
;
A
#
# COMPACT_ATOMS: atom_id res chain seq x y z
N MET A 1 -6.10 -24.68 21.95
CA MET A 1 -5.54 -24.34 20.64
C MET A 1 -4.75 -25.52 20.08
N PRO A 2 -4.96 -26.00 18.87
CA PRO A 2 -4.21 -27.12 18.33
C PRO A 2 -2.73 -26.77 18.19
N ARG A 3 -1.86 -27.59 18.72
CA ARG A 3 -0.40 -27.44 18.68
C ARG A 3 0.08 -27.56 17.23
N MET A 4 0.71 -26.51 16.70
CA MET A 4 1.26 -26.49 15.34
C MET A 4 2.32 -27.59 15.19
N THR A 5 2.24 -28.41 14.14
CA THR A 5 3.20 -29.48 13.90
C THR A 5 4.58 -28.90 13.54
N ALA A 6 5.68 -29.58 13.91
CA ALA A 6 7.04 -29.14 13.59
C ALA A 6 7.22 -28.88 12.07
N ARG A 7 6.63 -29.72 11.23
CA ARG A 7 6.63 -29.57 9.76
C ARG A 7 5.97 -28.27 9.30
N LYS A 8 4.83 -27.90 9.91
CA LYS A 8 4.12 -26.65 9.57
C LYS A 8 4.94 -25.42 9.99
N LYS A 9 5.60 -25.47 11.16
CA LYS A 9 6.49 -24.43 11.64
C LYS A 9 7.67 -24.23 10.69
N GLN A 10 8.35 -25.32 10.30
CA GLN A 10 9.47 -25.27 9.37
C GLN A 10 9.08 -24.72 7.98
N ALA A 11 7.88 -25.07 7.49
CA ALA A 11 7.38 -24.53 6.23
C ALA A 11 7.11 -23.01 6.31
N MET A 12 6.58 -22.52 7.42
CA MET A 12 6.38 -21.08 7.66
C MET A 12 7.70 -20.33 7.76
N GLU A 13 8.69 -20.89 8.47
CA GLU A 13 10.03 -20.30 8.59
C GLU A 13 10.73 -20.21 7.23
N MET A 14 10.64 -21.26 6.40
CA MET A 14 11.20 -21.23 5.06
C MET A 14 10.49 -20.22 4.16
N ARG A 15 9.16 -20.15 4.23
CA ARG A 15 8.37 -19.14 3.49
C ARG A 15 8.81 -17.72 3.84
N ALA A 16 8.99 -17.41 5.15
CA ALA A 16 9.49 -16.11 5.60
C ALA A 16 10.91 -15.81 5.09
N LYS A 17 11.81 -16.81 5.10
CA LYS A 17 13.17 -16.66 4.55
C LYS A 17 13.15 -16.32 3.05
N ILE A 18 12.29 -16.98 2.26
CA ILE A 18 12.13 -16.70 0.84
C ILE A 18 11.61 -15.28 0.64
N GLN A 19 10.61 -14.84 1.41
CA GLN A 19 10.05 -13.50 1.34
C GLN A 19 11.09 -12.42 1.65
N ASN A 20 11.85 -12.58 2.73
CA ASN A 20 12.90 -11.63 3.11
C ASN A 20 14.01 -11.55 2.05
N ALA A 21 14.49 -12.69 1.55
CA ALA A 21 15.49 -12.71 0.48
C ALA A 21 14.99 -12.04 -0.81
N ALA A 22 13.72 -12.23 -1.14
CA ALA A 22 13.12 -11.57 -2.31
C ALA A 22 13.00 -10.05 -2.13
N LEU A 23 12.59 -9.58 -0.94
CA LEU A 23 12.56 -8.16 -0.61
C LEU A 23 13.94 -7.52 -0.79
N ASP A 24 14.95 -8.09 -0.15
CA ASP A 24 16.33 -7.58 -0.21
C ASP A 24 16.87 -7.53 -1.64
N LEU A 25 16.57 -8.55 -2.46
CA LEU A 25 16.98 -8.59 -3.86
C LEU A 25 16.22 -7.58 -4.70
N PHE A 26 14.90 -7.46 -4.53
CA PHE A 26 14.09 -6.48 -5.27
C PHE A 26 14.49 -5.04 -4.96
N ASP A 27 14.86 -4.74 -3.72
CA ASP A 27 15.34 -3.41 -3.31
C ASP A 27 16.68 -3.05 -3.96
N ARG A 28 17.62 -4.01 -4.03
CA ARG A 28 18.96 -3.77 -4.55
C ARG A 28 19.05 -3.78 -6.07
N GLU A 29 18.34 -4.69 -6.71
CA GLU A 29 18.56 -5.04 -8.12
C GLU A 29 17.33 -4.72 -8.98
N GLY A 30 16.19 -4.41 -8.36
CA GLY A 30 14.91 -4.23 -9.05
C GLY A 30 14.25 -5.56 -9.40
N PHE A 31 12.91 -5.54 -9.42
CA PHE A 31 12.10 -6.74 -9.63
C PHE A 31 12.39 -7.46 -10.95
N ASP A 32 12.54 -6.72 -12.07
CA ASP A 32 12.70 -7.32 -13.39
C ASP A 32 14.03 -8.07 -13.51
N ASN A 33 15.06 -7.63 -12.80
CA ASN A 33 16.41 -8.19 -12.87
C ASN A 33 16.62 -9.43 -11.99
N VAL A 34 15.72 -9.68 -11.03
CA VAL A 34 15.83 -10.80 -10.09
C VAL A 34 15.07 -12.02 -10.60
N SER A 35 15.69 -13.19 -10.54
CA SER A 35 15.07 -14.48 -10.88
C SER A 35 14.64 -15.29 -9.65
N MET A 36 13.72 -16.24 -9.84
CA MET A 36 13.34 -17.19 -8.78
C MET A 36 14.52 -18.07 -8.33
N ALA A 37 15.52 -18.29 -9.19
CA ALA A 37 16.72 -19.05 -8.84
C ALA A 37 17.62 -18.27 -7.87
N GLU A 38 17.83 -16.98 -8.08
CA GLU A 38 18.59 -16.10 -7.18
C GLU A 38 17.91 -15.95 -5.82
N ILE A 39 16.58 -15.84 -5.80
CA ILE A 39 15.81 -15.83 -4.54
C ILE A 39 15.96 -17.16 -3.81
N ALA A 40 15.93 -18.29 -4.52
CA ALA A 40 16.13 -19.61 -3.92
C ALA A 40 17.51 -19.72 -3.28
N GLU A 41 18.56 -19.31 -3.99
CA GLU A 41 19.93 -19.30 -3.49
C GLU A 41 20.07 -18.41 -2.24
N ALA A 42 19.61 -17.17 -2.31
CA ALA A 42 19.69 -16.20 -1.21
C ALA A 42 18.92 -16.66 0.04
N SER A 43 17.80 -17.38 -0.13
CA SER A 43 16.99 -17.91 0.99
C SER A 43 17.49 -19.25 1.54
N GLY A 44 18.48 -19.89 0.90
CA GLY A 44 18.92 -21.24 1.22
C GLY A 44 17.91 -22.33 0.84
N CYS A 45 17.03 -22.05 -0.10
CA CYS A 45 16.05 -22.98 -0.64
C CYS A 45 16.56 -23.54 -1.99
N SER A 46 16.25 -24.79 -2.31
CA SER A 46 16.56 -25.29 -3.65
C SER A 46 15.60 -24.69 -4.70
N VAL A 47 16.08 -24.50 -5.94
CA VAL A 47 15.26 -23.96 -7.05
C VAL A 47 14.00 -24.80 -7.30
N GLY A 48 14.09 -26.14 -7.18
CA GLY A 48 12.91 -27.00 -7.31
C GLY A 48 11.92 -26.85 -6.14
N ASN A 49 12.41 -26.53 -4.96
CA ASN A 49 11.56 -26.45 -3.75
C ASN A 49 10.89 -25.07 -3.60
N ILE A 50 11.47 -23.98 -4.14
CA ILE A 50 10.88 -22.64 -4.02
C ILE A 50 9.49 -22.59 -4.68
N TYR A 51 9.27 -23.33 -5.76
CA TYR A 51 7.99 -23.40 -6.45
C TYR A 51 6.89 -24.13 -5.65
N ASN A 52 7.22 -24.83 -4.58
CA ASN A 52 6.25 -25.38 -3.62
C ASN A 52 5.69 -24.29 -2.68
N TYR A 53 6.40 -23.16 -2.53
CA TYR A 53 5.99 -22.03 -1.70
C TYR A 53 5.36 -20.92 -2.52
N PHE A 54 5.89 -20.63 -3.70
CA PHE A 54 5.45 -19.55 -4.59
C PHE A 54 5.56 -20.00 -6.05
N ARG A 55 4.45 -19.94 -6.77
CA ARG A 55 4.37 -20.43 -8.16
C ARG A 55 5.11 -19.55 -9.15
N SER A 56 5.29 -18.27 -8.81
CA SER A 56 5.97 -17.28 -9.64
C SER A 56 6.54 -16.15 -8.79
N LYS A 57 7.41 -15.34 -9.39
CA LYS A 57 7.94 -14.11 -8.81
C LYS A 57 6.83 -13.11 -8.52
N ASP A 58 5.80 -13.05 -9.38
CA ASP A 58 4.64 -12.17 -9.22
C ASP A 58 3.77 -12.57 -8.02
N GLU A 59 3.53 -13.88 -7.83
CA GLU A 59 2.82 -14.37 -6.64
C GLU A 59 3.57 -14.00 -5.36
N LEU A 60 4.89 -14.15 -5.38
CA LEU A 60 5.76 -13.76 -4.26
C LEU A 60 5.66 -12.26 -3.98
N ALA A 61 5.75 -11.40 -5.01
CA ALA A 61 5.61 -9.95 -4.87
C ALA A 61 4.24 -9.55 -4.31
N ILE A 62 3.15 -10.18 -4.75
CA ILE A 62 1.81 -9.93 -4.22
C ILE A 62 1.73 -10.25 -2.73
N GLN A 63 2.35 -11.35 -2.31
CA GLN A 63 2.30 -11.76 -0.90
C GLN A 63 3.22 -10.93 -0.01
N LEU A 64 4.28 -10.34 -0.57
CA LEU A 64 5.12 -9.39 0.14
C LEU A 64 4.37 -8.11 0.53
N THR A 65 3.28 -7.78 -0.17
CA THR A 65 2.45 -6.63 0.22
C THR A 65 1.63 -6.87 1.50
N ASP A 66 1.55 -8.10 2.00
CA ASP A 66 0.77 -8.41 3.20
C ASP A 66 1.41 -7.78 4.47
N HIS A 67 2.75 -7.60 4.52
CA HIS A 67 3.42 -6.95 5.65
C HIS A 67 3.14 -5.43 5.70
N VAL A 68 2.85 -4.82 4.56
CA VAL A 68 2.48 -3.40 4.49
C VAL A 68 1.15 -3.12 5.18
N ASP A 69 0.26 -4.11 5.22
CA ASP A 69 -1.02 -3.96 5.92
C ASP A 69 -0.82 -3.73 7.43
N ALA A 70 0.27 -4.25 8.03
CA ALA A 70 0.59 -4.00 9.43
C ALA A 70 0.82 -2.50 9.73
N ALA A 71 1.49 -1.77 8.84
CA ALA A 71 1.68 -0.32 8.98
C ALA A 71 0.34 0.44 8.92
N TYR A 72 -0.58 -0.02 8.09
CA TYR A 72 -1.92 0.57 8.02
C TYR A 72 -2.79 0.18 9.23
N ASP A 73 -2.62 -1.01 9.80
CA ASP A 73 -3.30 -1.41 11.05
C ASP A 73 -2.85 -0.55 12.23
N GLU A 74 -1.56 -0.18 12.29
CA GLU A 74 -1.02 0.76 13.28
C GLU A 74 -1.62 2.17 13.11
N LEU A 75 -1.72 2.67 11.87
CA LEU A 75 -2.40 3.95 11.59
C LEU A 75 -3.87 3.92 11.98
N GLU A 76 -4.59 2.85 11.65
CA GLU A 76 -5.99 2.69 12.04
C GLU A 76 -6.16 2.73 13.56
N ALA A 77 -5.28 2.05 14.29
CA ALA A 77 -5.28 2.06 15.76
C ALA A 77 -5.01 3.46 16.33
N ALA A 78 -4.05 4.21 15.75
CA ALA A 78 -3.75 5.58 16.15
C ALA A 78 -4.95 6.51 15.91
N TYR A 79 -5.61 6.45 14.75
CA TYR A 79 -6.77 7.27 14.44
C TYR A 79 -7.98 6.97 15.32
N ARG A 80 -8.16 5.71 15.77
CA ARG A 80 -9.21 5.35 16.72
C ARG A 80 -8.97 5.93 18.11
N GLN A 81 -7.71 6.09 18.51
CA GLN A 81 -7.33 6.66 19.81
C GLN A 81 -7.34 8.19 19.81
N ASP A 82 -7.15 8.80 18.65
CA ASP A 82 -7.20 10.25 18.50
C ASP A 82 -8.65 10.75 18.44
N GLY A 83 -9.14 11.24 19.57
CA GLY A 83 -10.45 11.86 19.67
C GLY A 83 -10.47 13.36 19.38
N ALA A 84 -9.32 13.99 19.13
CA ALA A 84 -9.21 15.43 18.90
C ALA A 84 -9.26 15.81 17.41
N ALA A 85 -8.64 15.00 16.53
CA ALA A 85 -8.62 15.27 15.10
C ALA A 85 -9.96 14.95 14.44
N THR A 86 -10.40 15.81 13.53
CA THR A 86 -11.58 15.62 12.67
C THR A 86 -11.35 14.49 11.65
N ALA A 87 -12.41 13.95 11.07
CA ALA A 87 -12.32 12.96 10.03
C ALA A 87 -11.54 13.48 8.80
N MET A 88 -11.70 14.75 8.44
CA MET A 88 -10.98 15.39 7.34
C MET A 88 -9.47 15.47 7.61
N GLU A 89 -9.06 15.84 8.81
CA GLU A 89 -7.65 15.86 9.21
C GLU A 89 -7.05 14.46 9.14
N LYS A 90 -7.74 13.45 9.66
CA LYS A 90 -7.32 12.04 9.56
C LYS A 90 -7.24 11.55 8.12
N LEU A 91 -8.19 11.93 7.26
CA LEU A 91 -8.18 11.56 5.85
C LEU A 91 -6.97 12.14 5.11
N LEU A 92 -6.65 13.40 5.32
CA LEU A 92 -5.49 14.05 4.69
C LEU A 92 -4.16 13.55 5.27
N ASP A 93 -4.10 13.30 6.59
CA ASP A 93 -2.93 12.65 7.18
C ASP A 93 -2.74 11.24 6.60
N PHE A 94 -3.82 10.45 6.46
CA PHE A 94 -3.76 9.13 5.85
C PHE A 94 -3.22 9.17 4.42
N VAL A 95 -3.60 10.15 3.60
CA VAL A 95 -3.05 10.32 2.25
C VAL A 95 -1.53 10.51 2.32
N GLY A 96 -1.02 11.40 3.18
CA GLY A 96 0.40 11.64 3.35
C GLY A 96 1.15 10.41 3.88
N GLN A 97 0.65 9.79 4.95
CA GLN A 97 1.27 8.60 5.55
C GLN A 97 1.30 7.41 4.58
N SER A 98 0.22 7.21 3.82
CA SER A 98 0.17 6.13 2.84
C SER A 98 1.18 6.30 1.70
N LEU A 99 1.47 7.53 1.27
CA LEU A 99 2.51 7.83 0.31
C LEU A 99 3.90 7.53 0.89
N LEU A 100 4.17 7.92 2.15
CA LEU A 100 5.43 7.62 2.82
C LEU A 100 5.63 6.11 3.02
N ILE A 101 4.60 5.37 3.40
CA ILE A 101 4.66 3.91 3.49
C ILE A 101 4.99 3.34 2.10
N SER A 102 4.26 3.74 1.06
CA SER A 102 4.45 3.24 -0.29
C SER A 102 5.81 3.59 -0.89
N SER A 103 6.37 4.76 -0.56
CA SER A 103 7.67 5.19 -1.08
C SER A 103 8.85 4.39 -0.54
N ARG A 104 8.71 3.83 0.66
CA ARG A 104 9.74 3.00 1.32
C ARG A 104 9.68 1.54 0.89
N GLU A 105 8.60 1.12 0.27
CA GLU A 105 8.32 -0.27 -0.09
C GLU A 105 8.52 -0.50 -1.58
N ALA A 106 9.73 -0.90 -1.99
CA ALA A 106 10.05 -1.18 -3.39
C ALA A 106 9.08 -2.19 -4.01
N VAL A 107 8.58 -3.14 -3.22
CA VAL A 107 7.61 -4.14 -3.67
C VAL A 107 6.28 -3.55 -4.10
N LEU A 108 5.81 -2.47 -3.47
CA LEU A 108 4.58 -1.79 -3.89
C LEU A 108 4.76 -1.06 -5.22
N TYR A 109 5.89 -0.37 -5.38
CA TYR A 109 6.22 0.29 -6.64
C TYR A 109 6.37 -0.73 -7.78
N THR A 110 7.10 -1.81 -7.53
CA THR A 110 7.30 -2.91 -8.47
C THR A 110 5.97 -3.55 -8.88
N THR A 111 5.11 -3.81 -7.90
CA THR A 111 3.77 -4.35 -8.12
C THR A 111 2.93 -3.40 -8.99
N PHE A 112 3.07 -2.08 -8.80
CA PHE A 112 2.42 -1.06 -9.61
C PHE A 112 2.91 -1.07 -11.07
N ILE A 113 4.22 -1.04 -11.30
CA ILE A 113 4.82 -1.11 -12.64
C ILE A 113 4.43 -2.40 -13.35
N HIS A 114 4.50 -3.55 -12.66
CA HIS A 114 4.09 -4.83 -13.21
C HIS A 114 2.62 -4.84 -13.65
N SER A 115 1.73 -4.21 -12.88
CA SER A 115 0.31 -4.12 -13.21
C SER A 115 0.03 -3.23 -14.42
N MET A 116 0.85 -2.21 -14.67
CA MET A 116 0.77 -1.43 -15.91
C MET A 116 1.16 -2.26 -17.12
N LYS A 117 2.19 -3.10 -16.97
CA LYS A 117 2.68 -3.99 -18.04
C LYS A 117 1.72 -5.16 -18.33
N TYR A 118 1.09 -5.67 -17.28
CA TYR A 118 0.22 -6.86 -17.35
C TYR A 118 -1.15 -6.63 -16.64
N PRO A 119 -2.01 -5.75 -17.15
CA PRO A 119 -3.25 -5.37 -16.48
C PRO A 119 -4.24 -6.54 -16.28
N GLN A 120 -4.13 -7.60 -17.10
CA GLN A 120 -4.96 -8.79 -16.98
C GLN A 120 -4.63 -9.68 -15.77
N GLN A 121 -3.43 -9.56 -15.22
CA GLN A 121 -2.99 -10.39 -14.08
C GLN A 121 -3.53 -9.89 -12.73
N GLY A 122 -4.19 -8.74 -12.73
CA GLY A 122 -5.03 -8.29 -11.61
C GLY A 122 -4.32 -7.98 -10.30
N ILE A 123 -3.00 -7.80 -10.33
CA ILE A 123 -2.17 -7.52 -9.13
C ILE A 123 -2.66 -6.28 -8.39
N LEU A 124 -3.12 -5.26 -9.12
CA LEU A 124 -3.71 -4.04 -8.55
C LEU A 124 -5.26 -4.06 -8.49
N LYS A 125 -5.90 -5.20 -8.75
CA LYS A 125 -7.33 -5.28 -8.44
C LYS A 125 -7.49 -4.98 -6.96
N ILE A 126 -8.29 -3.95 -6.69
CA ILE A 126 -8.63 -3.52 -5.34
C ILE A 126 -9.14 -4.73 -4.57
N LYS A 127 -8.32 -5.24 -3.68
CA LYS A 127 -8.78 -6.17 -2.66
C LYS A 127 -9.42 -5.29 -1.59
N GLU A 128 -10.72 -5.11 -1.64
CA GLU A 128 -11.48 -4.29 -0.67
C GLU A 128 -11.22 -4.67 0.80
N GLN A 129 -10.75 -5.88 1.02
CA GLN A 129 -10.41 -6.43 2.33
C GLN A 129 -9.07 -5.93 2.89
N ARG A 130 -8.20 -5.32 2.08
CA ARG A 130 -6.93 -4.80 2.57
C ARG A 130 -7.15 -3.55 3.43
N THR A 131 -6.38 -3.44 4.51
CA THR A 131 -6.51 -2.36 5.50
C THR A 131 -6.44 -0.98 4.85
N TYR A 132 -5.54 -0.74 3.88
CA TYR A 132 -5.48 0.51 3.13
C TYR A 132 -6.85 0.94 2.56
N PHE A 133 -7.52 0.05 1.80
CA PHE A 133 -8.78 0.40 1.13
C PHE A 133 -9.95 0.51 2.10
N ARG A 134 -9.96 -0.35 3.12
CA ARG A 134 -10.96 -0.33 4.18
C ARG A 134 -10.87 0.95 5.00
N LEU A 135 -9.65 1.34 5.42
CA LEU A 135 -9.42 2.53 6.23
C LEU A 135 -9.71 3.81 5.42
N LEU A 136 -9.22 3.89 4.18
CA LEU A 136 -9.51 5.03 3.29
C LEU A 136 -11.02 5.23 3.11
N ARG A 137 -11.76 4.14 2.89
CA ARG A 137 -13.23 4.20 2.77
C ARG A 137 -13.88 4.67 4.07
N ALA A 138 -13.48 4.10 5.21
CA ALA A 138 -14.04 4.49 6.51
C ALA A 138 -13.80 5.97 6.84
N LEU A 139 -12.62 6.51 6.51
CA LEU A 139 -12.32 7.94 6.69
C LEU A 139 -13.17 8.84 5.78
N ILE A 140 -13.43 8.43 4.53
CA ILE A 140 -14.32 9.18 3.62
C ILE A 140 -15.75 9.17 4.17
N GLU A 141 -16.27 8.01 4.59
CA GLU A 141 -17.60 7.87 5.18
C GLU A 141 -17.73 8.72 6.45
N ALA A 142 -16.72 8.71 7.32
CA ALA A 142 -16.68 9.57 8.51
C ALA A 142 -16.69 11.06 8.15
N CYS A 143 -15.98 11.50 7.12
CA CYS A 143 -16.05 12.89 6.61
C CYS A 143 -17.47 13.27 6.13
N GLN A 144 -18.19 12.33 5.52
CA GLN A 144 -19.58 12.55 5.10
C GLN A 144 -20.54 12.62 6.30
N GLU A 145 -20.34 11.75 7.28
CA GLU A 145 -21.12 11.75 8.54
C GLU A 145 -20.91 13.03 9.35
N GLU A 146 -19.67 13.56 9.41
CA GLU A 146 -19.36 14.85 10.04
C GLU A 146 -19.79 16.07 9.20
N GLY A 147 -20.23 15.88 7.95
CA GLY A 147 -20.61 16.95 7.03
C GLY A 147 -19.43 17.72 6.44
N SER A 148 -18.20 17.24 6.57
CA SER A 148 -17.01 17.82 5.95
C SER A 148 -16.84 17.41 4.47
N LEU A 149 -17.54 16.35 4.01
CA LEU A 149 -17.72 15.99 2.61
C LEU A 149 -19.21 15.90 2.25
N PRO A 150 -19.58 16.16 0.97
CA PRO A 150 -20.97 16.00 0.53
C PRO A 150 -21.47 14.57 0.69
N GLY A 151 -22.60 14.40 1.37
CA GLY A 151 -23.20 13.08 1.63
C GLY A 151 -23.91 12.46 0.42
N ASP A 152 -24.11 13.22 -0.67
CA ASP A 152 -24.73 12.75 -1.92
C ASP A 152 -23.73 12.14 -2.90
N ARG A 153 -22.42 12.15 -2.58
CA ARG A 153 -21.36 11.53 -3.37
C ARG A 153 -21.12 10.09 -2.96
N ASP A 154 -20.91 9.22 -3.94
CA ASP A 154 -20.52 7.83 -3.67
C ASP A 154 -19.09 7.77 -3.06
N PRO A 155 -18.93 7.23 -1.83
CA PRO A 155 -17.60 7.05 -1.23
C PRO A 155 -16.64 6.25 -2.11
N ALA A 156 -17.14 5.33 -2.94
CA ALA A 156 -16.31 4.54 -3.84
C ALA A 156 -15.72 5.39 -4.98
N GLU A 157 -16.45 6.39 -5.47
CA GLU A 157 -15.95 7.33 -6.48
C GLU A 157 -14.86 8.23 -5.89
N ILE A 158 -15.08 8.78 -4.68
CA ILE A 158 -14.10 9.60 -3.98
C ILE A 158 -12.82 8.77 -3.74
N ARG A 159 -12.98 7.55 -3.22
CA ARG A 159 -11.87 6.61 -3.01
C ARG A 159 -11.09 6.36 -4.29
N ALA A 160 -11.76 6.10 -5.40
CA ALA A 160 -11.10 5.82 -6.67
C ALA A 160 -10.23 6.99 -7.14
N LYS A 161 -10.66 8.24 -6.93
CA LYS A 161 -9.87 9.43 -7.26
C LYS A 161 -8.68 9.63 -6.33
N LEU A 162 -8.86 9.44 -5.02
CA LEU A 162 -7.75 9.51 -4.06
C LEU A 162 -6.69 8.44 -4.34
N VAL A 163 -7.11 7.23 -4.72
CA VAL A 163 -6.18 6.16 -5.16
C VAL A 163 -5.45 6.55 -6.45
N THR A 164 -6.12 7.24 -7.37
CA THR A 164 -5.48 7.75 -8.60
C THR A 164 -4.43 8.80 -8.28
N ILE A 165 -4.73 9.74 -7.38
CA ILE A 165 -3.78 10.76 -6.89
C ILE A 165 -2.58 10.05 -6.25
N HIS A 166 -2.81 9.13 -5.31
CA HIS A 166 -1.74 8.39 -4.63
C HIS A 166 -0.78 7.70 -5.62
N ARG A 167 -1.34 7.02 -6.63
CA ARG A 167 -0.53 6.32 -7.64
C ARG A 167 0.24 7.29 -8.54
N GLY A 168 -0.40 8.39 -8.95
CA GLY A 168 0.22 9.41 -9.78
C GLY A 168 1.38 10.08 -9.06
N GLU A 169 1.18 10.49 -7.82
CA GLU A 169 2.20 11.10 -6.97
C GLU A 169 3.39 10.17 -6.73
N LEU A 170 3.13 8.91 -6.39
CA LEU A 170 4.20 7.95 -6.17
C LEU A 170 5.03 7.70 -7.43
N LEU A 171 4.38 7.64 -8.60
CA LEU A 171 5.04 7.47 -9.89
C LEU A 171 5.90 8.68 -10.22
N GLU A 172 5.34 9.88 -10.16
CA GLU A 172 6.04 11.14 -10.48
C GLU A 172 7.22 11.36 -9.54
N TRP A 173 7.03 11.13 -8.24
CA TRP A 173 8.10 11.24 -7.25
C TRP A 173 9.28 10.31 -7.56
N LYS A 174 9.00 9.08 -8.04
CA LYS A 174 10.05 8.13 -8.47
C LYS A 174 10.73 8.58 -9.77
N ILE A 175 9.99 9.14 -10.73
CA ILE A 175 10.55 9.69 -11.97
C ILE A 175 11.47 10.87 -11.65
N CYS A 176 11.09 11.70 -10.69
CA CYS A 176 11.87 12.84 -10.21
C CYS A 176 12.94 12.48 -9.16
N GLU A 177 13.26 11.20 -8.98
CA GLU A 177 14.29 10.71 -8.05
C GLU A 177 14.11 11.20 -6.60
N GLY A 178 12.87 11.43 -6.18
CA GLY A 178 12.56 11.90 -4.83
C GLY A 178 12.81 13.40 -4.60
N ALA A 179 12.81 14.21 -5.64
CA ALA A 179 13.24 15.62 -5.59
C ALA A 179 12.28 16.56 -4.83
N TYR A 180 11.10 16.08 -4.39
CA TYR A 180 10.10 16.91 -3.68
C TYR A 180 9.48 16.18 -2.48
N ALA A 181 8.72 16.91 -1.67
CA ALA A 181 8.11 16.44 -0.45
C ALA A 181 6.81 15.64 -0.73
N LEU A 182 6.95 14.35 -1.09
CA LEU A 182 5.87 13.47 -1.55
C LEU A 182 4.60 13.52 -0.71
N ALA A 183 4.72 13.47 0.62
CA ALA A 183 3.56 13.46 1.51
C ALA A 183 2.83 14.81 1.55
N GLU A 184 3.57 15.90 1.41
CA GLU A 184 3.02 17.27 1.40
C GLU A 184 2.30 17.54 0.09
N ASP A 185 2.94 17.26 -1.04
CA ASP A 185 2.35 17.44 -2.37
C ASP A 185 1.13 16.54 -2.57
N GLY A 186 1.21 15.28 -2.14
CA GLY A 186 0.06 14.37 -2.21
C GLY A 186 -1.11 14.80 -1.34
N ARG A 187 -0.85 15.37 -0.14
CA ARG A 187 -1.90 15.97 0.68
C ARG A 187 -2.51 17.21 0.01
N ALA A 188 -1.68 18.07 -0.57
CA ALA A 188 -2.13 19.27 -1.27
C ALA A 188 -3.04 18.93 -2.45
N LEU A 189 -2.67 17.96 -3.29
CA LEU A 189 -3.49 17.47 -4.39
C LEU A 189 -4.81 16.83 -3.93
N ALA A 190 -4.75 16.00 -2.89
CA ALA A 190 -5.96 15.42 -2.31
C ALA A 190 -6.89 16.50 -1.75
N ALA A 191 -6.35 17.48 -1.03
CA ALA A 191 -7.11 18.61 -0.50
C ALA A 191 -7.75 19.45 -1.63
N ALA A 192 -7.02 19.74 -2.70
CA ALA A 192 -7.54 20.44 -3.87
C ALA A 192 -8.71 19.68 -4.52
N TYR A 193 -8.55 18.36 -4.71
CA TYR A 193 -9.61 17.50 -5.22
C TYR A 193 -10.84 17.51 -4.29
N LEU A 194 -10.65 17.33 -2.98
CA LEU A 194 -11.76 17.31 -2.02
C LEU A 194 -12.48 18.64 -1.94
N ARG A 195 -11.78 19.79 -1.99
CA ARG A 195 -12.40 21.13 -2.13
C ARG A 195 -13.20 21.23 -3.42
N GLY A 196 -12.65 20.73 -4.54
CA GLY A 196 -13.29 20.75 -5.86
C GLY A 196 -14.61 20.00 -5.94
N ILE A 197 -14.81 19.00 -5.08
CA ILE A 197 -16.08 18.26 -4.98
C ILE A 197 -17.04 18.82 -3.91
N GLY A 198 -16.72 19.96 -3.29
CA GLY A 198 -17.54 20.62 -2.27
C GLY A 198 -17.16 20.27 -0.83
N GLY A 199 -16.00 19.65 -0.59
CA GLY A 199 -15.50 19.35 0.75
C GLY A 199 -15.02 20.60 1.50
N ASN A 200 -15.34 20.66 2.79
CA ASN A 200 -14.83 21.69 3.71
C ASN A 200 -13.46 21.23 4.26
N VAL A 201 -12.40 21.59 3.57
CA VAL A 201 -11.02 21.28 3.92
C VAL A 201 -10.42 22.47 4.68
N PRO A 202 -9.92 22.29 5.92
CA PRO A 202 -9.31 23.36 6.70
C PRO A 202 -8.18 24.07 5.96
N ALA A 203 -8.07 25.40 6.15
CA ALA A 203 -6.93 26.16 5.68
C ALA A 203 -5.67 25.76 6.49
N GLY A 204 -4.52 25.64 5.82
CA GLY A 204 -3.23 25.34 6.47
C GLY A 204 -2.86 23.86 6.55
N ILE A 205 -3.70 22.94 6.08
CA ILE A 205 -3.34 21.51 6.00
C ILE A 205 -2.65 21.17 4.67
N ALA A 206 -2.72 22.06 3.70
CA ALA A 206 -2.20 21.87 2.34
C ALA A 206 -1.56 23.14 1.75
N ASP A 207 -1.12 24.06 2.58
CA ASP A 207 -0.39 25.27 2.17
C ASP A 207 1.10 25.10 2.44
#